data_8851aa48840c0c78a6da72d918609745
#
_entry.id   8851aa48840c0c78a6da72d918609745
#
_cell.length_a   1.000
_cell.length_b   1.000
_cell.length_c   1.000
_cell.angle_alpha   90.00
_cell.angle_beta   90.00
_cell.angle_gamma   90.00
#
_symmetry.space_group_name_H-M   'P 1'
#
loop_
_entity.id
_entity.type
_entity.pdbx_description
1 polymer ?
#
loop_
_entity_poly.entity_id
_entity_poly.type
_entity_poly.pdbx_seq_one_letter_code
_entity_poly.pdbx_strand_id
1 'polypeptide(L)'
;MNPLATICKDQRTYFQPKKRNPSKLVSCWSEKDDLNGETIDAFVIIFRTRGCSWALQSGCSMCGYFNDSAWQTITSSQLLDQFQQAMNRYQDEPLVKIFTSGSFLDDYEVPLEVQKKILKQLGNKTKKISVESRPEYVTKQKLETIKPLLANTSFEVGIGLETAQDSTRKLTINKGFSLSDF
;
A
#
# COMPACT_ATOMS: atom_id res chain seq x y z
N MET A 1 -21.35 -17.27 9.66
CA MET A 1 -19.94 -16.81 9.73
C MET A 1 -19.17 -17.48 8.57
N ASN A 2 -18.31 -16.77 7.86
CA ASN A 2 -17.53 -17.39 6.78
C ASN A 2 -16.44 -18.31 7.39
N PRO A 3 -16.47 -19.64 7.18
CA PRO A 3 -15.47 -20.55 7.76
C PRO A 3 -14.03 -20.18 7.38
N LEU A 4 -13.83 -19.71 6.13
CA LEU A 4 -12.50 -19.27 5.67
C LEU A 4 -11.99 -18.05 6.46
N ALA A 5 -12.87 -17.13 6.83
CA ALA A 5 -12.48 -15.97 7.63
C ALA A 5 -11.94 -16.38 9.00
N THR A 6 -12.56 -17.38 9.61
CA THR A 6 -12.10 -17.95 10.87
C THR A 6 -10.75 -18.64 10.70
N ILE A 7 -10.61 -19.50 9.68
CA ILE A 7 -9.34 -20.18 9.38
C ILE A 7 -8.22 -19.17 9.14
N CYS A 8 -8.45 -18.15 8.31
CA CYS A 8 -7.45 -17.11 8.04
C CYS A 8 -7.03 -16.38 9.31
N LYS A 9 -7.97 -16.04 10.18
CA LYS A 9 -7.71 -15.39 11.46
C LYS A 9 -6.87 -16.30 12.37
N ASP A 10 -7.28 -17.56 12.54
CA ASP A 10 -6.62 -18.52 13.41
C ASP A 10 -5.18 -18.78 12.94
N GLN A 11 -4.97 -18.97 11.64
CA GLN A 11 -3.61 -19.15 11.09
C GLN A 11 -2.70 -17.97 11.41
N ARG A 12 -3.22 -16.74 11.45
CA ARG A 12 -2.45 -15.55 11.79
C ARG A 12 -2.11 -15.44 13.26
N THR A 13 -2.91 -16.01 14.16
CA THR A 13 -2.59 -16.04 15.59
C THR A 13 -1.39 -16.95 15.91
N TYR A 14 -1.14 -17.97 15.09
CA TYR A 14 0.02 -18.85 15.23
C TYR A 14 1.28 -18.29 14.57
N PHE A 15 1.13 -17.26 13.74
CA PHE A 15 2.27 -16.66 13.07
C PHE A 15 3.09 -15.83 14.06
N GLN A 16 4.38 -16.16 14.15
CA GLN A 16 5.34 -15.39 14.95
C GLN A 16 6.11 -14.44 14.04
N PRO A 17 5.81 -13.12 14.08
CA PRO A 17 6.49 -12.18 13.22
C PRO A 17 7.96 -12.07 13.58
N LYS A 18 8.83 -12.04 12.58
CA LYS A 18 10.24 -11.73 12.79
C LYS A 18 10.38 -10.29 13.27
N LYS A 19 11.20 -10.04 14.29
CA LYS A 19 11.56 -8.68 14.69
C LYS A 19 12.18 -7.95 13.49
N ARG A 20 11.59 -6.83 13.10
CA ARG A 20 12.04 -5.99 11.99
C ARG A 20 12.39 -4.61 12.53
N ASN A 21 13.41 -3.97 11.95
CA ASN A 21 13.69 -2.57 12.26
C ASN A 21 12.62 -1.67 11.61
N PRO A 22 11.81 -0.93 12.39
CA PRO A 22 10.70 -0.15 11.86
C PRO A 22 11.14 1.08 11.05
N SER A 23 12.37 1.58 11.26
CA SER A 23 12.93 2.68 10.46
C SER A 23 13.60 2.21 9.17
N LYS A 24 13.71 0.89 8.93
CA LYS A 24 14.38 0.36 7.74
C LYS A 24 13.36 0.06 6.64
N LEU A 25 13.53 0.69 5.49
CA LEU A 25 12.79 0.40 4.26
C LEU A 25 12.87 -1.10 3.92
N VAL A 26 11.80 -1.68 3.37
CA VAL A 26 11.84 -3.07 2.87
C VAL A 26 12.74 -3.14 1.65
N SER A 27 12.44 -2.36 0.61
CA SER A 27 13.24 -2.28 -0.61
C SER A 27 12.90 -1.05 -1.42
N CYS A 28 13.79 -0.64 -2.31
CA CYS A 28 13.52 0.27 -3.42
C CYS A 28 14.46 -0.04 -4.59
N TRP A 29 13.98 0.14 -5.82
CA TRP A 29 14.74 -0.07 -7.05
C TRP A 29 14.10 0.68 -8.21
N SER A 30 14.84 0.84 -9.32
CA SER A 30 14.30 1.31 -10.59
C SER A 30 14.03 0.14 -11.52
N GLU A 31 12.96 0.20 -12.30
CA GLU A 31 12.58 -0.79 -13.30
C GLU A 31 12.01 -0.12 -14.54
N LYS A 32 11.86 -0.85 -15.65
CA LYS A 32 11.14 -0.38 -16.82
C LYS A 32 9.64 -0.62 -16.65
N ASP A 33 8.84 0.38 -17.06
CA ASP A 33 7.39 0.32 -17.03
C ASP A 33 6.81 1.06 -18.24
N ASP A 34 5.51 1.03 -18.41
CA ASP A 34 4.76 1.77 -19.43
C ASP A 34 4.08 3.00 -18.85
N LEU A 35 4.18 4.11 -19.55
CA LEU A 35 3.39 5.31 -19.29
C LEU A 35 2.82 5.83 -20.61
N ASN A 36 1.53 5.60 -20.83
CA ASN A 36 0.81 6.00 -22.04
C ASN A 36 1.39 5.40 -23.33
N GLY A 37 1.86 4.15 -23.32
CA GLY A 37 2.46 3.47 -24.45
C GLY A 37 3.95 3.74 -24.66
N GLU A 38 4.58 4.49 -23.76
CA GLU A 38 6.02 4.74 -23.79
C GLU A 38 6.71 3.98 -22.66
N THR A 39 7.79 3.26 -23.00
CA THR A 39 8.63 2.61 -21.99
C THR A 39 9.44 3.68 -21.24
N ILE A 40 9.25 3.73 -19.93
CA ILE A 40 9.89 4.69 -19.04
C ILE A 40 10.60 4.00 -17.89
N ASP A 41 11.41 4.75 -17.14
CA ASP A 41 11.91 4.31 -15.84
C ASP A 41 10.87 4.58 -14.74
N ALA A 42 10.64 3.59 -13.89
CA ALA A 42 9.78 3.68 -12.72
C ALA A 42 10.59 3.38 -11.45
N PHE A 43 10.43 4.22 -10.44
CA PHE A 43 11.02 3.99 -9.13
C PHE A 43 10.04 3.32 -8.20
N VAL A 44 10.38 2.15 -7.69
CA VAL A 44 9.56 1.35 -6.78
C VAL A 44 10.03 1.55 -5.35
N ILE A 45 9.08 1.78 -4.44
CA ILE A 45 9.31 1.91 -3.00
C ILE A 45 8.41 0.92 -2.28
N ILE A 46 8.97 0.04 -1.45
CA ILE A 46 8.20 -0.85 -0.57
C ILE A 46 8.44 -0.43 0.87
N PHE A 47 7.43 0.16 1.48
CA PHE A 47 7.47 0.54 2.89
C PHE A 47 7.29 -0.67 3.81
N ARG A 48 8.01 -0.66 4.91
CA ARG A 48 7.70 -1.49 6.06
C ARG A 48 6.67 -0.78 6.91
N THR A 49 5.45 -1.33 6.93
CA THR A 49 4.35 -0.79 7.70
C THR A 49 4.00 -1.69 8.87
N ARG A 50 3.04 -1.26 9.69
CA ARG A 50 2.48 -2.09 10.76
C ARG A 50 1.67 -3.28 10.27
N GLY A 51 1.27 -3.27 9.00
CA GLY A 51 0.51 -4.30 8.34
C GLY A 51 -0.88 -3.85 7.90
N CYS A 52 -1.45 -4.63 7.00
CA CYS A 52 -2.78 -4.43 6.44
C CYS A 52 -3.86 -4.54 7.53
N SER A 53 -4.73 -3.54 7.67
CA SER A 53 -5.84 -3.53 8.64
C SER A 53 -6.79 -4.73 8.46
N TRP A 54 -7.03 -5.17 7.23
CA TRP A 54 -7.80 -6.38 6.98
C TRP A 54 -7.07 -7.66 7.45
N ALA A 55 -5.75 -7.72 7.25
CA ALA A 55 -4.95 -8.85 7.73
C ALA A 55 -4.96 -8.98 9.26
N LEU A 56 -5.09 -7.86 9.99
CA LEU A 56 -5.21 -7.87 11.45
C LEU A 56 -6.58 -8.37 11.94
N GLN A 57 -7.63 -8.27 11.11
CA GLN A 57 -8.97 -8.74 11.43
C GLN A 57 -9.20 -10.20 11.03
N SER A 58 -8.83 -10.54 9.80
CA SER A 58 -9.04 -11.86 9.19
C SER A 58 -8.00 -12.13 8.09
N GLY A 59 -7.99 -11.28 7.05
CA GLY A 59 -7.03 -11.29 5.94
C GLY A 59 -7.40 -12.23 4.79
N CYS A 60 -6.77 -11.96 3.65
CA CYS A 60 -6.94 -12.77 2.45
C CYS A 60 -6.19 -14.10 2.58
N SER A 61 -6.79 -15.20 2.11
CA SER A 61 -6.23 -16.56 2.22
C SER A 61 -4.90 -16.73 1.48
N MET A 62 -4.73 -16.00 0.38
CA MET A 62 -3.55 -16.11 -0.51
C MET A 62 -2.45 -15.09 -0.20
N CYS A 63 -2.70 -14.12 0.71
CA CYS A 63 -1.77 -13.02 0.92
C CYS A 63 -0.65 -13.40 1.90
N GLY A 64 0.59 -13.31 1.42
CA GLY A 64 1.80 -13.51 2.22
C GLY A 64 2.44 -12.20 2.74
N TYR A 65 2.00 -11.03 2.28
CA TYR A 65 2.62 -9.74 2.65
C TYR A 65 2.57 -9.43 4.14
N PHE A 66 1.58 -9.98 4.86
CA PHE A 66 1.52 -9.81 6.30
C PHE A 66 2.77 -10.38 7.03
N ASN A 67 3.49 -11.35 6.42
CA ASN A 67 4.71 -11.91 6.98
C ASN A 67 5.87 -10.91 7.03
N ASP A 68 5.87 -9.91 6.15
CA ASP A 68 6.90 -8.89 6.07
C ASP A 68 6.54 -7.60 6.81
N SER A 69 5.32 -7.50 7.32
CA SER A 69 4.87 -6.40 8.16
C SER A 69 5.64 -6.36 9.49
N ALA A 70 5.71 -5.19 10.09
CA ALA A 70 6.44 -5.03 11.35
C ALA A 70 5.69 -5.58 12.57
N TRP A 71 4.36 -5.76 12.49
CA TRP A 71 3.46 -6.23 13.57
C TRP A 71 3.55 -5.41 14.85
N GLN A 72 4.07 -4.22 14.74
CA GLN A 72 4.21 -3.26 15.83
C GLN A 72 3.84 -1.87 15.31
N THR A 73 3.55 -0.96 16.20
CA THR A 73 3.33 0.44 15.82
C THR A 73 4.60 0.98 15.18
N ILE A 74 4.44 1.57 13.99
CA ILE A 74 5.48 2.33 13.30
C ILE A 74 5.09 3.79 13.40
N THR A 75 6.01 4.61 13.89
CA THR A 75 5.76 6.05 14.04
C THR A 75 5.84 6.78 12.70
N SER A 76 5.20 7.93 12.60
CA SER A 76 5.30 8.81 11.43
C SER A 76 6.76 9.16 11.10
N SER A 77 7.60 9.39 12.11
CA SER A 77 9.02 9.63 11.91
C SER A 77 9.73 8.45 11.25
N GLN A 78 9.47 7.23 11.71
CA GLN A 78 10.06 6.03 11.14
C GLN A 78 9.64 5.78 9.68
N LEU A 79 8.38 6.06 9.32
CA LEU A 79 7.94 5.99 7.92
C LEU A 79 8.61 7.07 7.06
N LEU A 80 8.80 8.27 7.58
CA LEU A 80 9.52 9.33 6.88
C LEU A 80 11.02 9.04 6.75
N ASP A 81 11.64 8.38 7.74
CA ASP A 81 13.02 7.88 7.64
C ASP A 81 13.16 6.87 6.51
N GLN A 82 12.19 5.94 6.37
CA GLN A 82 12.13 5.00 5.25
C GLN A 82 11.99 5.72 3.90
N PHE A 83 11.11 6.71 3.84
CA PHE A 83 10.94 7.52 2.64
C PHE A 83 12.22 8.25 2.26
N GLN A 84 12.92 8.84 3.22
CA GLN A 84 14.20 9.49 2.97
C GLN A 84 15.26 8.51 2.45
N GLN A 85 15.32 7.27 2.98
CA GLN A 85 16.21 6.23 2.46
C GLN A 85 15.92 5.92 0.98
N ALA A 86 14.62 5.86 0.59
CA ALA A 86 14.24 5.68 -0.80
C ALA A 86 14.66 6.89 -1.65
N MET A 87 14.37 8.11 -1.19
CA MET A 87 14.71 9.33 -1.93
C MET A 87 16.21 9.53 -2.15
N ASN A 88 17.06 8.97 -1.30
CA ASN A 88 18.52 8.98 -1.51
C ASN A 88 18.96 8.12 -2.71
N ARG A 89 18.07 7.28 -3.26
CA ARG A 89 18.32 6.43 -4.45
C ARG A 89 17.48 6.84 -5.66
N TYR A 90 16.53 7.75 -5.47
CA TYR A 90 15.67 8.26 -6.54
C TYR A 90 16.48 9.11 -7.54
N GLN A 91 16.31 8.84 -8.82
CA GLN A 91 17.05 9.47 -9.92
C GLN A 91 16.11 10.20 -10.91
N ASP A 92 15.08 10.85 -10.37
CA ASP A 92 14.08 11.63 -11.13
C ASP A 92 13.26 10.78 -12.12
N GLU A 93 13.01 9.51 -11.79
CA GLU A 93 12.15 8.64 -12.56
C GLU A 93 10.75 9.25 -12.73
N PRO A 94 10.18 9.24 -13.96
CA PRO A 94 8.88 9.87 -14.23
C PRO A 94 7.69 9.16 -13.59
N LEU A 95 7.84 7.94 -13.12
CA LEU A 95 6.83 7.16 -12.39
C LEU A 95 7.39 6.72 -11.04
N VAL A 96 6.64 6.97 -9.96
CA VAL A 96 6.95 6.41 -8.63
C VAL A 96 5.81 5.49 -8.21
N LYS A 97 6.16 4.25 -7.89
CA LYS A 97 5.22 3.24 -7.37
C LYS A 97 5.47 3.04 -5.88
N ILE A 98 4.43 3.15 -5.07
CA ILE A 98 4.52 2.98 -3.62
C ILE A 98 3.70 1.76 -3.20
N PHE A 99 4.37 0.78 -2.63
CA PHE A 99 3.77 -0.41 -2.07
C PHE A 99 3.88 -0.43 -0.55
N THR A 100 2.84 -0.97 0.08
CA THR A 100 2.78 -1.23 1.51
C THR A 100 2.35 -2.69 1.75
N SER A 101 2.08 -3.06 2.99
CA SER A 101 1.54 -4.40 3.26
C SER A 101 0.03 -4.50 2.97
N GLY A 102 -0.65 -3.37 2.79
CA GLY A 102 -2.10 -3.33 2.59
C GLY A 102 -2.59 -2.13 1.81
N SER A 103 -2.53 -0.94 2.38
CA SER A 103 -3.16 0.25 1.79
C SER A 103 -2.41 1.52 2.14
N PHE A 104 -1.85 2.18 1.14
CA PHE A 104 -1.21 3.48 1.33
C PHE A 104 -2.19 4.54 1.87
N LEU A 105 -3.47 4.45 1.47
CA LEU A 105 -4.53 5.40 1.88
C LEU A 105 -5.20 5.06 3.21
N ASP A 106 -4.85 3.96 3.86
CA ASP A 106 -5.31 3.62 5.22
C ASP A 106 -4.52 4.44 6.25
N ASP A 107 -5.20 5.34 6.98
CA ASP A 107 -4.56 6.19 8.00
C ASP A 107 -4.02 5.40 9.19
N TYR A 108 -4.50 4.18 9.37
CA TYR A 108 -3.98 3.27 10.37
C TYR A 108 -2.65 2.64 9.95
N GLU A 109 -2.47 2.34 8.67
CA GLU A 109 -1.24 1.76 8.13
C GLU A 109 -0.19 2.84 7.82
N VAL A 110 -0.61 3.91 7.13
CA VAL A 110 0.21 5.09 6.80
C VAL A 110 -0.52 6.36 7.27
N PRO A 111 -0.15 6.96 8.38
CA PRO A 111 -0.83 8.15 8.91
C PRO A 111 -0.96 9.27 7.87
N LEU A 112 -2.11 9.97 7.88
CA LEU A 112 -2.44 10.99 6.88
C LEU A 112 -1.37 12.07 6.72
N GLU A 113 -0.73 12.49 7.80
CA GLU A 113 0.37 13.47 7.73
C GLU A 113 1.60 12.93 7.01
N VAL A 114 1.85 11.60 7.06
CA VAL A 114 2.93 10.95 6.30
C VAL A 114 2.56 10.88 4.84
N GLN A 115 1.33 10.43 4.50
CA GLN A 115 0.81 10.44 3.14
C GLN A 115 0.97 11.83 2.51
N LYS A 116 0.54 12.87 3.22
CA LYS A 116 0.63 14.27 2.76
C LYS A 116 2.07 14.70 2.49
N LYS A 117 3.00 14.40 3.38
CA LYS A 117 4.42 14.77 3.20
C LYS A 117 5.04 14.07 2.00
N ILE A 118 4.80 12.76 1.85
CA ILE A 118 5.29 11.96 0.72
C ILE A 118 4.73 12.51 -0.60
N LEU A 119 3.41 12.65 -0.70
CA LEU A 119 2.74 13.08 -1.92
C LEU A 119 3.11 14.50 -2.32
N LYS A 120 3.23 15.43 -1.36
CA LYS A 120 3.69 16.79 -1.61
C LYS A 120 5.11 16.83 -2.15
N GLN A 121 6.01 16.00 -1.62
CA GLN A 121 7.39 15.96 -2.07
C GLN A 121 7.52 15.34 -3.47
N LEU A 122 6.78 14.28 -3.76
CA LEU A 122 6.79 13.61 -5.07
C LEU A 122 6.02 14.41 -6.13
N GLY A 123 4.92 15.07 -5.76
CA GLY A 123 4.09 15.88 -6.66
C GLY A 123 4.82 17.03 -7.37
N ASN A 124 6.02 17.39 -6.90
CA ASN A 124 6.88 18.37 -7.56
C ASN A 124 8.09 17.74 -8.30
N LYS A 125 8.17 16.40 -8.34
CA LYS A 125 9.36 15.69 -8.84
C LYS A 125 9.08 14.65 -9.91
N THR A 126 7.87 14.08 -9.95
CA THR A 126 7.55 13.00 -10.87
C THR A 126 6.29 13.30 -11.69
N LYS A 127 6.12 12.63 -12.84
CA LYS A 127 4.93 12.78 -13.70
C LYS A 127 3.73 11.99 -13.17
N LYS A 128 3.97 10.84 -12.53
CA LYS A 128 2.91 9.96 -12.04
C LYS A 128 3.33 9.30 -10.72
N ILE A 129 2.37 9.22 -9.80
CA ILE A 129 2.48 8.44 -8.57
C ILE A 129 1.42 7.35 -8.62
N SER A 130 1.82 6.10 -8.45
CA SER A 130 0.94 4.94 -8.32
C SER A 130 1.05 4.38 -6.90
N VAL A 131 -0.08 4.15 -6.26
CA VAL A 131 -0.15 3.54 -4.92
C VAL A 131 -1.11 2.36 -4.92
N GLU A 132 -0.96 1.41 -3.99
CA GLU A 132 -1.96 0.37 -3.78
C GLU A 132 -2.84 0.71 -2.59
N SER A 133 -4.13 0.39 -2.72
CA SER A 133 -5.10 0.53 -1.64
C SER A 133 -6.25 -0.46 -1.77
N ARG A 134 -6.94 -0.70 -0.67
CA ARG A 134 -8.23 -1.36 -0.64
C ARG A 134 -9.33 -0.33 -0.94
N PRO A 135 -10.48 -0.73 -1.53
CA PRO A 135 -11.51 0.21 -1.98
C PRO A 135 -12.08 1.07 -0.85
N GLU A 136 -12.23 0.53 0.37
CA GLU A 136 -12.80 1.25 1.51
C GLU A 136 -12.01 2.51 1.93
N TYR A 137 -10.74 2.62 1.54
CA TYR A 137 -9.90 3.80 1.83
C TYR A 137 -9.84 4.79 0.67
N VAL A 138 -10.37 4.43 -0.51
CA VAL A 138 -10.42 5.28 -1.70
C VAL A 138 -11.72 6.09 -1.69
N THR A 139 -11.80 7.07 -0.77
CA THR A 139 -13.00 7.88 -0.62
C THR A 139 -12.83 9.23 -1.33
N LYS A 140 -13.97 9.83 -1.74
CA LYS A 140 -13.97 11.18 -2.32
C LYS A 140 -13.26 12.20 -1.42
N GLN A 141 -13.55 12.18 -0.12
CA GLN A 141 -12.92 13.05 0.86
C GLN A 141 -11.39 12.85 0.91
N LYS A 142 -10.92 11.60 0.88
CA LYS A 142 -9.48 11.29 0.85
C LYS A 142 -8.83 11.85 -0.42
N LEU A 143 -9.44 11.63 -1.57
CA LEU A 143 -8.93 12.13 -2.86
C LEU A 143 -8.94 13.66 -2.94
N GLU A 144 -9.98 14.33 -2.44
CA GLU A 144 -10.02 15.79 -2.34
C GLU A 144 -8.91 16.35 -1.42
N THR A 145 -8.57 15.62 -0.34
CA THR A 145 -7.46 15.99 0.56
C THR A 145 -6.09 15.86 -0.11
N ILE A 146 -5.94 14.87 -0.98
CA ILE A 146 -4.67 14.56 -1.67
C ILE A 146 -4.44 15.46 -2.88
N LYS A 147 -5.48 15.73 -3.67
CA LYS A 147 -5.41 16.43 -4.95
C LYS A 147 -4.57 17.72 -4.92
N PRO A 148 -4.69 18.61 -3.93
CA PRO A 148 -3.89 19.84 -3.89
C PRO A 148 -2.37 19.62 -3.70
N LEU A 149 -1.97 18.41 -3.30
CA LEU A 149 -0.58 18.08 -3.00
C LEU A 149 0.18 17.59 -4.24
N LEU A 150 -0.54 17.23 -5.30
CA LEU A 150 -0.01 16.55 -6.48
C LEU A 150 0.54 17.51 -7.55
N ALA A 151 0.27 18.82 -7.42
CA ALA A 151 0.60 19.79 -8.45
C ALA A 151 0.14 19.32 -9.86
N ASN A 152 1.08 19.06 -10.78
CA ASN A 152 0.79 18.53 -12.12
C ASN A 152 1.02 17.01 -12.24
N THR A 153 1.23 16.31 -11.12
CA THR A 153 1.50 14.87 -11.08
C THR A 153 0.19 14.09 -11.15
N SER A 154 0.11 13.12 -12.04
CA SER A 154 -0.99 12.17 -12.09
C SER A 154 -0.95 11.24 -10.89
N PHE A 155 -2.12 10.91 -10.34
CA PHE A 155 -2.25 9.99 -9.21
C PHE A 155 -3.11 8.79 -9.59
N GLU A 156 -2.57 7.60 -9.38
CA GLU A 156 -3.23 6.33 -9.68
C GLU A 156 -3.31 5.49 -8.41
N VAL A 157 -4.45 4.82 -8.24
CA VAL A 157 -4.65 3.86 -7.14
C VAL A 157 -4.94 2.49 -7.73
N GLY A 158 -4.05 1.54 -7.49
CA GLY A 158 -4.24 0.12 -7.78
C GLY A 158 -5.10 -0.53 -6.70
N ILE A 159 -6.17 -1.20 -7.12
CA ILE A 159 -7.05 -1.95 -6.23
C ILE A 159 -7.09 -3.40 -6.69
N GLY A 160 -6.61 -4.32 -5.83
CA GLY A 160 -6.64 -5.75 -6.13
C GLY A 160 -8.06 -6.31 -6.03
N LEU A 161 -8.74 -6.52 -7.15
CA LEU A 161 -10.07 -7.13 -7.21
C LEU A 161 -10.02 -8.65 -7.10
N GLU A 162 -9.01 -9.28 -7.67
CA GLU A 162 -8.72 -10.74 -7.77
C GLU A 162 -9.75 -11.50 -8.62
N THR A 163 -11.04 -11.24 -8.45
CA THR A 163 -12.13 -11.84 -9.22
C THR A 163 -13.38 -10.95 -9.18
N ALA A 164 -14.12 -10.91 -10.28
CA ALA A 164 -15.41 -10.22 -10.35
C ALA A 164 -16.56 -10.99 -9.65
N GLN A 165 -16.34 -12.28 -9.29
CA GLN A 165 -17.32 -13.10 -8.61
C GLN A 165 -17.26 -12.92 -7.09
N ASP A 166 -18.30 -12.31 -6.50
CA ASP A 166 -18.38 -12.09 -5.06
C ASP A 166 -18.31 -13.37 -4.23
N SER A 167 -18.95 -14.45 -4.70
CA SER A 167 -18.89 -15.74 -4.03
C SER A 167 -17.46 -16.28 -3.93
N THR A 168 -16.71 -16.25 -5.01
CA THR A 168 -15.29 -16.66 -5.05
C THR A 168 -14.45 -15.73 -4.18
N ARG A 169 -14.64 -14.42 -4.29
CA ARG A 169 -13.89 -13.44 -3.49
C ARG A 169 -14.11 -13.62 -2.00
N LYS A 170 -15.35 -13.93 -1.58
CA LYS A 170 -15.73 -14.17 -0.19
C LYS A 170 -15.30 -15.55 0.33
N LEU A 171 -15.58 -16.61 -0.45
CA LEU A 171 -15.47 -17.99 0.04
C LEU A 171 -14.13 -18.65 -0.24
N THR A 172 -13.34 -18.11 -1.19
CA THR A 172 -12.05 -18.68 -1.57
C THR A 172 -10.89 -17.74 -1.21
N ILE A 173 -11.06 -16.43 -1.40
CA ILE A 173 -10.00 -15.43 -1.20
C ILE A 173 -10.13 -14.73 0.16
N ASN A 174 -11.34 -14.61 0.69
CA ASN A 174 -11.62 -13.83 1.91
C ASN A 174 -11.15 -12.38 1.83
N LYS A 175 -11.45 -11.71 0.71
CA LYS A 175 -10.97 -10.35 0.43
C LYS A 175 -11.61 -9.26 1.30
N GLY A 176 -12.82 -9.51 1.85
CA GLY A 176 -13.50 -8.62 2.80
C GLY A 176 -14.27 -7.45 2.19
N PHE A 177 -14.44 -7.39 0.87
CA PHE A 177 -15.28 -6.42 0.17
C PHE A 177 -16.00 -7.07 -1.03
N SER A 178 -17.08 -6.46 -1.51
CA SER A 178 -17.88 -6.90 -2.66
C SER A 178 -17.44 -6.20 -3.96
N LEU A 179 -17.99 -6.66 -5.10
CA LEU A 179 -17.78 -5.96 -6.36
C LEU A 179 -18.36 -4.53 -6.34
N SER A 180 -19.47 -4.35 -5.60
CA SER A 180 -20.09 -3.01 -5.47
C SER A 180 -19.26 -2.03 -4.62
N ASP A 181 -18.34 -2.51 -3.83
CA ASP A 181 -17.41 -1.68 -3.06
C ASP A 181 -16.18 -1.27 -3.90
N PHE A 182 -15.93 -1.99 -5.02
CA PHE A 182 -14.84 -1.73 -5.96
C PHE A 182 -15.20 -0.64 -6.95
#